data_f9bcdb9f7cca07f89957a53b5c200349
#
_entry.id   f9bcdb9f7cca07f89957a53b5c200349
#
_cell.length_a   1.000
_cell.length_b   1.000
_cell.length_c   1.000
_cell.angle_alpha   90.00
_cell.angle_beta   90.00
_cell.angle_gamma   90.00
#
_symmetry.space_group_name_H-M   'P 1'
#
loop_
_entity.id
_entity.type
_entity.pdbx_description
1 polymer ?
#
loop_
_entity_poly.entity_id
_entity_poly.type
_entity_poly.pdbx_seq_one_letter_code
_entity_poly.pdbx_strand_id
1 'polypeptide(L)'
;MSLQDKVVLVTGGSKGIGRAIAIGAAAQGAKVVINYSSDSSAADEVVKTIGSDRVIAVRADNSKTSELQGLVDATVDRFGRIDVLIPNAAIMHMRTVENTSEEDFDAMFNTNVKGPYFLVQKSLPHMPQGGRIIFLSTTVLATSNLPPPYLLYASTKGSIEQMTKFMAKDLASKGITVNAIAPGPTGTELFYKDKTDEMIQRANASSPFNRIGTPEEVASVILFLSGKESSWVTGQTIRVNGGVA
;
A
#
# COMPACT_ATOMS: atom_id res chain seq x y z
N MET A 1 19.41 -7.90 -0.71
CA MET A 1 18.40 -7.46 -1.70
C MET A 1 18.84 -6.12 -2.24
N SER A 2 18.67 -5.88 -3.53
CA SER A 2 19.04 -4.60 -4.15
C SER A 2 17.93 -4.17 -5.10
N LEU A 3 17.50 -2.92 -4.97
CA LEU A 3 16.57 -2.26 -5.88
C LEU A 3 17.31 -1.20 -6.72
N GLN A 4 18.61 -1.43 -6.95
CA GLN A 4 19.46 -0.50 -7.67
C GLN A 4 18.83 -0.10 -9.01
N ASP A 5 18.64 1.20 -9.20
CA ASP A 5 18.05 1.86 -10.37
C ASP A 5 16.62 1.43 -10.74
N LYS A 6 15.92 0.71 -9.86
CA LYS A 6 14.49 0.42 -9.98
C LYS A 6 13.67 1.67 -9.68
N VAL A 7 12.60 1.87 -10.43
CA VAL A 7 11.63 2.94 -10.20
C VAL A 7 10.46 2.38 -9.40
N VAL A 8 10.27 2.91 -8.19
CA VAL A 8 9.24 2.49 -7.24
C VAL A 8 8.22 3.61 -7.07
N LEU A 9 6.97 3.35 -7.42
CA LEU A 9 5.84 4.27 -7.22
C LEU A 9 5.00 3.79 -6.03
N VAL A 10 4.90 4.62 -4.98
CA VAL A 10 4.15 4.33 -3.75
C VAL A 10 3.07 5.37 -3.54
N THR A 11 1.80 4.96 -3.49
CA THR A 11 0.73 5.88 -3.10
C THR A 11 0.60 5.98 -1.58
N GLY A 12 0.22 7.17 -1.07
CA GLY A 12 0.23 7.41 0.38
C GLY A 12 1.64 7.28 0.98
N GLY A 13 2.67 7.68 0.24
CA GLY A 13 4.08 7.48 0.59
C GLY A 13 4.64 8.50 1.58
N SER A 14 3.85 9.48 2.04
CA SER A 14 4.31 10.51 2.97
C SER A 14 4.28 10.10 4.44
N LYS A 15 3.51 9.05 4.80
CA LYS A 15 3.28 8.64 6.20
C LYS A 15 3.26 7.11 6.35
N GLY A 16 3.38 6.66 7.60
CA GLY A 16 3.18 5.27 8.00
C GLY A 16 3.97 4.25 7.17
N ILE A 17 3.29 3.18 6.74
CA ILE A 17 3.89 2.09 5.96
C ILE A 17 4.44 2.62 4.62
N GLY A 18 3.71 3.51 3.94
CA GLY A 18 4.16 4.09 2.67
C GLY A 18 5.49 4.85 2.79
N ARG A 19 5.66 5.64 3.87
CA ARG A 19 6.92 6.34 4.17
C ARG A 19 8.07 5.35 4.41
N ALA A 20 7.81 4.31 5.20
CA ALA A 20 8.82 3.29 5.48
C ALA A 20 9.26 2.54 4.20
N ILE A 21 8.31 2.24 3.31
CA ILE A 21 8.61 1.65 2.00
C ILE A 21 9.49 2.59 1.17
N ALA A 22 9.10 3.87 1.08
CA ALA A 22 9.84 4.86 0.27
C ALA A 22 11.29 5.00 0.72
N ILE A 23 11.51 5.17 2.03
CA ILE A 23 12.85 5.30 2.61
C ILE A 23 13.64 4.00 2.43
N GLY A 24 13.03 2.84 2.71
CA GLY A 24 13.69 1.55 2.56
C GLY A 24 14.04 1.20 1.11
N ALA A 25 13.19 1.56 0.13
CA ALA A 25 13.47 1.37 -1.28
C ALA A 25 14.64 2.26 -1.75
N ALA A 26 14.64 3.52 -1.34
CA ALA A 26 15.74 4.44 -1.66
C ALA A 26 17.07 3.99 -1.04
N ALA A 27 17.06 3.47 0.19
CA ALA A 27 18.25 2.90 0.84
C ALA A 27 18.81 1.68 0.10
N GLN A 28 17.97 0.97 -0.68
CA GLN A 28 18.38 -0.15 -1.55
C GLN A 28 18.75 0.30 -2.98
N GLY A 29 18.86 1.61 -3.22
CA GLY A 29 19.29 2.18 -4.51
C GLY A 29 18.17 2.51 -5.49
N ALA A 30 16.91 2.41 -5.09
CA ALA A 30 15.77 2.75 -5.95
C ALA A 30 15.64 4.26 -6.18
N LYS A 31 15.03 4.61 -7.32
CA LYS A 31 14.39 5.90 -7.56
C LYS A 31 12.94 5.78 -7.10
N VAL A 32 12.45 6.77 -6.37
CA VAL A 32 11.15 6.65 -5.70
C VAL A 32 10.22 7.78 -6.12
N VAL A 33 8.97 7.45 -6.37
CA VAL A 33 7.90 8.44 -6.45
C VAL A 33 6.93 8.19 -5.32
N ILE A 34 6.75 9.17 -4.45
CA ILE A 34 5.70 9.13 -3.44
C ILE A 34 4.52 9.97 -3.90
N ASN A 35 3.32 9.46 -3.66
CA ASN A 35 2.11 10.25 -3.80
C ASN A 35 1.58 10.65 -2.43
N TYR A 36 1.00 11.84 -2.37
CA TYR A 36 0.23 12.35 -1.22
C TYR A 36 -1.02 13.08 -1.70
N SER A 37 -2.05 13.20 -0.84
CA SER A 37 -3.29 13.90 -1.20
C SER A 37 -3.35 15.34 -0.70
N SER A 38 -2.96 15.58 0.57
CA SER A 38 -3.17 16.88 1.22
C SER A 38 -1.98 17.37 2.03
N ASP A 39 -1.19 16.50 2.64
CA ASP A 39 -0.09 16.88 3.54
C ASP A 39 1.23 16.98 2.78
N SER A 40 1.49 18.17 2.22
CA SER A 40 2.74 18.45 1.51
C SER A 40 3.95 18.48 2.44
N SER A 41 3.79 18.97 3.68
CA SER A 41 4.89 19.03 4.64
C SER A 41 5.45 17.66 4.96
N ALA A 42 4.58 16.66 5.20
CA ALA A 42 5.03 15.28 5.42
C ALA A 42 5.69 14.69 4.17
N ALA A 43 5.23 15.05 2.97
CA ALA A 43 5.86 14.61 1.73
C ALA A 43 7.25 15.24 1.54
N ASP A 44 7.40 16.53 1.83
CA ASP A 44 8.67 17.26 1.75
C ASP A 44 9.71 16.70 2.74
N GLU A 45 9.28 16.26 3.93
CA GLU A 45 10.17 15.57 4.88
C GLU A 45 10.73 14.26 4.31
N VAL A 46 9.91 13.48 3.61
CA VAL A 46 10.38 12.25 2.93
C VAL A 46 11.37 12.59 1.82
N VAL A 47 11.09 13.62 1.01
CA VAL A 47 12.01 14.08 -0.03
C VAL A 47 13.33 14.54 0.58
N LYS A 48 13.30 15.30 1.66
CA LYS A 48 14.51 15.73 2.38
C LYS A 48 15.30 14.56 2.94
N THR A 49 14.61 13.54 3.46
CA THR A 49 15.26 12.35 4.04
C THR A 49 15.97 11.51 2.99
N ILE A 50 15.37 11.34 1.81
CA ILE A 50 15.90 10.49 0.71
C ILE A 50 16.89 11.26 -0.15
N GLY A 51 16.63 12.54 -0.40
CA GLY A 51 17.36 13.40 -1.35
C GLY A 51 16.64 13.51 -2.70
N SER A 52 16.52 14.76 -3.20
CA SER A 52 15.74 15.11 -4.40
C SER A 52 16.24 14.46 -5.70
N ASP A 53 17.45 13.95 -5.72
CA ASP A 53 18.00 13.25 -6.90
C ASP A 53 17.31 11.89 -7.11
N ARG A 54 16.85 11.24 -6.03
CA ARG A 54 16.28 9.89 -6.03
C ARG A 54 14.77 9.84 -5.75
N VAL A 55 14.16 10.94 -5.30
CA VAL A 55 12.73 10.96 -4.98
C VAL A 55 12.04 12.20 -5.51
N ILE A 56 10.80 12.03 -5.96
CA ILE A 56 9.84 13.12 -6.16
C ILE A 56 8.56 12.84 -5.39
N ALA A 57 7.89 13.92 -4.96
CA ALA A 57 6.57 13.86 -4.35
C ALA A 57 5.53 14.43 -5.30
N VAL A 58 4.46 13.69 -5.57
CA VAL A 58 3.41 14.08 -6.50
C VAL A 58 2.07 14.12 -5.77
N ARG A 59 1.41 15.27 -5.82
CA ARG A 59 0.07 15.42 -5.26
C ARG A 59 -0.95 14.82 -6.21
N ALA A 60 -1.75 13.87 -5.73
CA ALA A 60 -2.91 13.34 -6.43
C ALA A 60 -3.88 12.69 -5.43
N ASP A 61 -5.17 12.87 -5.63
CA ASP A 61 -6.22 12.20 -4.87
C ASP A 61 -6.50 10.82 -5.48
N ASN A 62 -6.16 9.76 -4.74
CA ASN A 62 -6.29 8.39 -5.21
C ASN A 62 -7.77 7.96 -5.44
N SER A 63 -8.75 8.69 -4.93
CA SER A 63 -10.16 8.46 -5.22
C SER A 63 -10.58 8.95 -6.61
N LYS A 64 -9.77 9.82 -7.24
CA LYS A 64 -10.06 10.47 -8.52
C LYS A 64 -9.19 9.90 -9.64
N THR A 65 -9.75 9.02 -10.43
CA THR A 65 -9.03 8.35 -11.53
C THR A 65 -8.43 9.31 -12.56
N SER A 66 -8.99 10.53 -12.69
CA SER A 66 -8.44 11.59 -13.53
C SER A 66 -7.08 12.11 -13.04
N GLU A 67 -6.87 12.15 -11.71
CA GLU A 67 -5.61 12.63 -11.13
C GLU A 67 -4.51 11.54 -11.19
N LEU A 68 -4.88 10.26 -11.28
CA LEU A 68 -3.94 9.15 -11.34
C LEU A 68 -3.11 9.13 -12.64
N GLN A 69 -3.65 9.67 -13.74
CA GLN A 69 -2.86 9.77 -14.97
C GLN A 69 -1.68 10.72 -14.77
N GLY A 70 -1.91 11.89 -14.19
CA GLY A 70 -0.83 12.85 -13.91
C GLY A 70 0.25 12.30 -12.97
N LEU A 71 -0.13 11.42 -12.03
CA LEU A 71 0.84 10.71 -11.17
C LEU A 71 1.72 9.75 -11.97
N VAL A 72 1.13 8.98 -12.88
CA VAL A 72 1.87 8.07 -13.78
C VAL A 72 2.78 8.88 -14.72
N ASP A 73 2.23 9.91 -15.36
CA ASP A 73 2.98 10.76 -16.29
C ASP A 73 4.19 11.39 -15.60
N ALA A 74 4.01 12.00 -14.43
CA ALA A 74 5.11 12.59 -13.65
C ALA A 74 6.19 11.55 -13.29
N THR A 75 5.79 10.29 -13.03
CA THR A 75 6.73 9.20 -12.76
C THR A 75 7.57 8.88 -14.01
N VAL A 76 6.90 8.75 -15.13
CA VAL A 76 7.53 8.40 -16.41
C VAL A 76 8.41 9.55 -16.93
N ASP A 77 7.94 10.78 -16.86
CA ASP A 77 8.70 11.96 -17.25
C ASP A 77 10.01 12.09 -16.44
N ARG A 78 9.96 11.75 -15.16
CA ARG A 78 11.13 11.87 -14.27
C ARG A 78 12.09 10.70 -14.36
N PHE A 79 11.58 9.47 -14.49
CA PHE A 79 12.39 8.25 -14.34
C PHE A 79 12.25 7.23 -15.49
N GLY A 80 11.38 7.50 -16.47
CA GLY A 80 11.26 6.74 -17.72
C GLY A 80 10.41 5.47 -17.67
N ARG A 81 10.10 4.93 -16.47
CA ARG A 81 9.36 3.65 -16.30
C ARG A 81 8.84 3.47 -14.88
N ILE A 82 8.10 2.38 -14.66
CA ILE A 82 7.65 1.93 -13.34
C ILE A 82 8.03 0.47 -13.17
N ASP A 83 9.04 0.15 -12.37
CA ASP A 83 9.42 -1.25 -12.09
C ASP A 83 8.57 -1.86 -10.99
N VAL A 84 8.22 -1.07 -9.97
CA VAL A 84 7.46 -1.51 -8.80
C VAL A 84 6.32 -0.52 -8.53
N LEU A 85 5.10 -1.03 -8.49
CA LEU A 85 3.91 -0.25 -8.16
C LEU A 85 3.34 -0.73 -6.84
N ILE A 86 3.18 0.18 -5.88
CA ILE A 86 2.66 -0.11 -4.55
C ILE A 86 1.45 0.78 -4.26
N PRO A 87 0.24 0.35 -4.62
CA PRO A 87 -1.01 1.02 -4.26
C PRO A 87 -1.27 0.87 -2.76
N ASN A 88 -0.66 1.75 -1.94
CA ASN A 88 -0.73 1.71 -0.48
C ASN A 88 -1.77 2.68 0.10
N ALA A 89 -2.08 3.79 -0.58
CA ALA A 89 -3.05 4.77 -0.09
C ALA A 89 -4.40 4.12 0.23
N ALA A 90 -4.90 4.38 1.42
CA ALA A 90 -6.21 3.90 1.87
C ALA A 90 -6.79 4.81 2.94
N ILE A 91 -8.11 4.77 3.06
CA ILE A 91 -8.86 5.36 4.17
C ILE A 91 -9.64 4.27 4.91
N MET A 92 -9.96 4.53 6.17
CA MET A 92 -10.74 3.63 7.01
C MET A 92 -11.76 4.44 7.81
N HIS A 93 -13.03 4.22 7.51
CA HIS A 93 -14.16 4.68 8.31
C HIS A 93 -14.72 3.50 9.09
N MET A 94 -14.82 3.65 10.41
CA MET A 94 -15.38 2.64 11.28
C MET A 94 -16.91 2.78 11.25
N ARG A 95 -17.58 1.87 10.53
CA ARG A 95 -19.03 1.90 10.31
C ARG A 95 -19.64 0.51 10.45
N THR A 96 -20.81 0.45 11.07
CA THR A 96 -21.67 -0.74 11.03
C THR A 96 -22.59 -0.68 9.82
N VAL A 97 -23.32 -1.75 9.52
CA VAL A 97 -24.29 -1.76 8.40
C VAL A 97 -25.38 -0.70 8.59
N GLU A 98 -25.75 -0.40 9.84
CA GLU A 98 -26.82 0.56 10.14
C GLU A 98 -26.41 2.03 9.96
N ASN A 99 -25.15 2.36 10.18
CA ASN A 99 -24.67 3.74 10.18
C ASN A 99 -23.70 4.06 9.01
N THR A 100 -23.56 3.16 8.05
CA THR A 100 -22.82 3.43 6.81
C THR A 100 -23.65 4.33 5.89
N SER A 101 -23.14 5.51 5.56
CA SER A 101 -23.76 6.36 4.53
C SER A 101 -23.24 5.99 3.13
N GLU A 102 -23.97 6.42 2.09
CA GLU A 102 -23.53 6.26 0.71
C GLU A 102 -22.19 6.99 0.47
N GLU A 103 -21.99 8.16 1.09
CA GLU A 103 -20.77 8.92 0.98
C GLU A 103 -19.58 8.18 1.63
N ASP A 104 -19.77 7.54 2.80
CA ASP A 104 -18.74 6.69 3.42
C ASP A 104 -18.39 5.51 2.53
N PHE A 105 -19.40 4.86 1.94
CA PHE A 105 -19.24 3.74 1.03
C PHE A 105 -18.45 4.15 -0.21
N ASP A 106 -18.89 5.20 -0.89
CA ASP A 106 -18.25 5.72 -2.11
C ASP A 106 -16.82 6.18 -1.86
N ALA A 107 -16.58 6.93 -0.78
CA ALA A 107 -15.24 7.39 -0.41
C ALA A 107 -14.28 6.22 -0.23
N MET A 108 -14.71 5.17 0.51
CA MET A 108 -13.85 4.02 0.77
C MET A 108 -13.64 3.15 -0.47
N PHE A 109 -14.68 2.87 -1.26
CA PHE A 109 -14.52 2.09 -2.48
C PHE A 109 -13.75 2.85 -3.56
N ASN A 110 -13.97 4.15 -3.71
CA ASN A 110 -13.21 4.97 -4.64
C ASN A 110 -11.73 5.01 -4.30
N THR A 111 -11.37 5.21 -3.01
CA THR A 111 -9.97 5.30 -2.58
C THR A 111 -9.30 3.93 -2.52
N ASN A 112 -9.95 2.93 -1.90
CA ASN A 112 -9.31 1.66 -1.55
C ASN A 112 -9.40 0.60 -2.66
N VAL A 113 -10.32 0.73 -3.61
CA VAL A 113 -10.57 -0.28 -4.66
C VAL A 113 -10.41 0.32 -6.05
N LYS A 114 -11.24 1.32 -6.40
CA LYS A 114 -11.23 1.93 -7.73
C LYS A 114 -9.91 2.60 -8.07
N GLY A 115 -9.37 3.38 -7.12
CA GLY A 115 -8.06 4.03 -7.29
C GLY A 115 -6.95 3.04 -7.61
N PRO A 116 -6.68 2.04 -6.75
CA PRO A 116 -5.70 0.99 -7.01
C PRO A 116 -5.89 0.26 -8.34
N TYR A 117 -7.12 -0.09 -8.70
CA TYR A 117 -7.44 -0.77 -9.95
C TYR A 117 -6.99 0.06 -11.17
N PHE A 118 -7.43 1.31 -11.24
CA PHE A 118 -7.12 2.19 -12.37
C PHE A 118 -5.67 2.68 -12.35
N LEU A 119 -5.04 2.79 -11.19
CA LEU A 119 -3.62 3.09 -11.10
C LEU A 119 -2.78 1.96 -11.74
N VAL A 120 -3.12 0.69 -11.46
CA VAL A 120 -2.51 -0.45 -12.15
C VAL A 120 -2.71 -0.33 -13.66
N GLN A 121 -3.95 -0.15 -14.11
CA GLN A 121 -4.26 -0.06 -15.55
C GLN A 121 -3.43 1.01 -16.26
N LYS A 122 -3.34 2.21 -15.66
CA LYS A 122 -2.57 3.34 -16.22
C LYS A 122 -1.07 3.11 -16.19
N SER A 123 -0.57 2.36 -15.21
CA SER A 123 0.86 2.07 -15.07
C SER A 123 1.36 0.98 -16.01
N LEU A 124 0.49 0.04 -16.42
CA LEU A 124 0.88 -1.13 -17.22
C LEU A 124 1.67 -0.81 -18.50
N PRO A 125 1.35 0.23 -19.30
CA PRO A 125 2.14 0.56 -20.50
C PRO A 125 3.59 0.92 -20.21
N HIS A 126 3.89 1.30 -18.95
CA HIS A 126 5.21 1.78 -18.52
C HIS A 126 5.93 0.75 -17.63
N MET A 127 5.33 -0.43 -17.42
CA MET A 127 5.92 -1.48 -16.62
C MET A 127 6.70 -2.46 -17.51
N PRO A 128 8.01 -2.66 -17.26
CA PRO A 128 8.80 -3.62 -18.02
C PRO A 128 8.49 -5.07 -17.59
N GLN A 129 8.95 -6.02 -18.40
CA GLN A 129 9.04 -7.42 -17.97
C GLN A 129 9.84 -7.51 -16.64
N GLY A 130 9.37 -8.30 -15.70
CA GLY A 130 9.91 -8.34 -14.35
C GLY A 130 9.34 -7.27 -13.42
N GLY A 131 8.29 -6.56 -13.83
CA GLY A 131 7.57 -5.60 -12.99
C GLY A 131 6.91 -6.25 -11.76
N ARG A 132 6.65 -5.46 -10.74
CA ARG A 132 6.06 -5.87 -9.46
C ARG A 132 4.87 -4.99 -9.12
N ILE A 133 3.76 -5.60 -8.73
CA ILE A 133 2.59 -4.90 -8.17
C ILE A 133 2.34 -5.49 -6.79
N ILE A 134 2.31 -4.63 -5.76
CA ILE A 134 2.15 -5.07 -4.36
C ILE A 134 1.05 -4.24 -3.72
N PHE A 135 -0.10 -4.87 -3.51
CA PHE A 135 -1.24 -4.25 -2.84
C PHE A 135 -1.14 -4.34 -1.31
N LEU A 136 -1.88 -3.47 -0.62
CA LEU A 136 -2.06 -3.52 0.83
C LEU A 136 -3.48 -4.00 1.16
N SER A 137 -3.57 -5.22 1.71
CA SER A 137 -4.77 -5.80 2.33
C SER A 137 -4.78 -5.54 3.84
N THR A 138 -5.31 -6.45 4.63
CA THR A 138 -5.37 -6.39 6.09
C THR A 138 -5.53 -7.78 6.68
N THR A 139 -4.92 -8.02 7.85
CA THR A 139 -5.13 -9.24 8.65
C THR A 139 -6.57 -9.37 9.15
N VAL A 140 -7.36 -8.30 9.20
CA VAL A 140 -8.78 -8.35 9.58
C VAL A 140 -9.55 -9.40 8.79
N LEU A 141 -9.22 -9.65 7.53
CA LEU A 141 -9.88 -10.66 6.69
C LEU A 141 -9.61 -12.11 7.13
N ALA A 142 -8.63 -12.33 7.98
CA ALA A 142 -8.23 -13.67 8.43
C ALA A 142 -8.63 -13.96 9.88
N THR A 143 -9.13 -12.97 10.62
CA THR A 143 -9.57 -13.17 11.99
C THR A 143 -11.02 -13.65 12.02
N SER A 144 -11.36 -14.54 12.98
CA SER A 144 -12.73 -14.98 13.21
C SER A 144 -13.51 -14.06 14.14
N ASN A 145 -12.83 -13.25 14.96
CA ASN A 145 -13.44 -12.28 15.85
C ASN A 145 -13.39 -10.88 15.23
N LEU A 146 -14.32 -10.62 14.31
CA LEU A 146 -14.39 -9.37 13.58
C LEU A 146 -15.29 -8.35 14.27
N PRO A 147 -14.75 -7.20 14.70
CA PRO A 147 -15.60 -6.12 15.18
C PRO A 147 -16.49 -5.58 14.04
N PRO A 148 -17.84 -5.51 14.26
CA PRO A 148 -18.78 -5.07 13.21
C PRO A 148 -18.41 -3.75 12.50
N PRO A 149 -17.83 -2.73 13.17
CA PRO A 149 -17.44 -1.49 12.50
C PRO A 149 -16.37 -1.60 11.41
N TYR A 150 -15.69 -2.74 11.29
CA TYR A 150 -14.74 -2.98 10.19
C TYR A 150 -15.40 -3.46 8.89
N LEU A 151 -16.72 -3.67 8.86
CA LEU A 151 -17.44 -4.26 7.72
C LEU A 151 -17.07 -3.60 6.38
N LEU A 152 -17.25 -2.30 6.27
CA LEU A 152 -17.00 -1.57 5.02
C LEU A 152 -15.51 -1.64 4.62
N TYR A 153 -14.60 -1.42 5.58
CA TYR A 153 -13.16 -1.52 5.35
C TYR A 153 -12.74 -2.92 4.89
N ALA A 154 -13.20 -3.96 5.59
CA ALA A 154 -12.92 -5.35 5.24
C ALA A 154 -13.44 -5.69 3.83
N SER A 155 -14.62 -5.19 3.45
CA SER A 155 -15.17 -5.38 2.10
C SER A 155 -14.25 -4.80 1.02
N THR A 156 -13.69 -3.59 1.24
CA THR A 156 -12.72 -3.02 0.29
C THR A 156 -11.45 -3.85 0.20
N LYS A 157 -10.95 -4.35 1.33
CA LYS A 157 -9.71 -5.16 1.37
C LYS A 157 -9.91 -6.58 0.82
N GLY A 158 -11.11 -7.14 0.98
CA GLY A 158 -11.50 -8.39 0.29
C GLY A 158 -11.44 -8.25 -1.22
N SER A 159 -11.90 -7.10 -1.76
CA SER A 159 -11.78 -6.78 -3.18
C SER A 159 -10.30 -6.75 -3.62
N ILE A 160 -9.41 -6.17 -2.83
CA ILE A 160 -7.96 -6.13 -3.11
C ILE A 160 -7.38 -7.55 -3.19
N GLU A 161 -7.76 -8.45 -2.29
CA GLU A 161 -7.25 -9.84 -2.35
C GLU A 161 -7.73 -10.60 -3.60
N GLN A 162 -8.98 -10.37 -4.03
CA GLN A 162 -9.44 -10.95 -5.29
C GLN A 162 -8.74 -10.32 -6.49
N MET A 163 -8.61 -8.99 -6.54
CA MET A 163 -7.83 -8.31 -7.58
C MET A 163 -6.42 -8.87 -7.69
N THR A 164 -5.76 -9.11 -6.57
CA THR A 164 -4.41 -9.70 -6.53
C THR A 164 -4.36 -11.04 -7.26
N LYS A 165 -5.31 -11.95 -6.98
CA LYS A 165 -5.36 -13.29 -7.59
C LYS A 165 -5.61 -13.25 -9.10
N PHE A 166 -6.55 -12.42 -9.52
CA PHE A 166 -6.94 -12.34 -10.94
C PHE A 166 -5.89 -11.59 -11.76
N MET A 167 -5.39 -10.45 -11.27
CA MET A 167 -4.35 -9.68 -11.96
C MET A 167 -3.03 -10.46 -12.05
N ALA A 168 -2.71 -11.29 -11.05
CA ALA A 168 -1.53 -12.16 -11.12
C ALA A 168 -1.57 -13.12 -12.32
N LYS A 169 -2.75 -13.67 -12.64
CA LYS A 169 -2.93 -14.54 -13.81
C LYS A 169 -2.94 -13.77 -15.11
N ASP A 170 -3.63 -12.63 -15.14
CA ASP A 170 -3.77 -11.78 -16.32
C ASP A 170 -2.41 -11.20 -16.76
N LEU A 171 -1.58 -10.79 -15.81
CA LEU A 171 -0.31 -10.12 -16.08
C LEU A 171 0.90 -11.06 -16.15
N ALA A 172 0.72 -12.35 -15.91
CA ALA A 172 1.79 -13.36 -15.94
C ALA A 172 2.50 -13.40 -17.30
N SER A 173 1.76 -13.32 -18.40
CA SER A 173 2.33 -13.30 -19.76
C SER A 173 3.22 -12.10 -20.04
N LYS A 174 3.06 -11.00 -19.28
CA LYS A 174 3.92 -9.82 -19.31
C LYS A 174 5.12 -9.93 -18.36
N GLY A 175 5.27 -11.05 -17.65
CA GLY A 175 6.31 -11.26 -16.66
C GLY A 175 6.16 -10.37 -15.41
N ILE A 176 4.95 -9.88 -15.12
CA ILE A 176 4.66 -9.03 -13.94
C ILE A 176 4.09 -9.92 -12.83
N THR A 177 4.65 -9.82 -11.63
CA THR A 177 4.06 -10.47 -10.45
C THR A 177 3.13 -9.52 -9.71
N VAL A 178 2.06 -10.06 -9.16
CA VAL A 178 1.07 -9.31 -8.38
C VAL A 178 0.84 -10.03 -7.05
N ASN A 179 1.10 -9.33 -5.94
CA ASN A 179 0.90 -9.86 -4.60
C ASN A 179 0.20 -8.84 -3.71
N ALA A 180 -0.29 -9.28 -2.57
CA ALA A 180 -0.78 -8.42 -1.50
C ALA A 180 -0.04 -8.69 -0.20
N ILE A 181 0.13 -7.66 0.61
CA ILE A 181 0.54 -7.75 2.00
C ILE A 181 -0.69 -7.50 2.87
N ALA A 182 -0.89 -8.32 3.89
CA ALA A 182 -1.93 -8.17 4.90
C ALA A 182 -1.30 -7.84 6.26
N PRO A 183 -1.10 -6.55 6.59
CA PRO A 183 -0.54 -6.15 7.87
C PRO A 183 -1.48 -6.50 9.03
N GLY A 184 -0.89 -6.82 10.17
CA GLY A 184 -1.55 -6.77 11.47
C GLY A 184 -1.62 -5.34 12.01
N PRO A 185 -2.01 -5.18 13.28
CA PRO A 185 -1.93 -3.90 13.95
C PRO A 185 -0.51 -3.33 13.84
N THR A 186 -0.39 -2.16 13.22
CA THR A 186 0.90 -1.52 12.89
C THR A 186 0.87 -0.07 13.35
N GLY A 187 1.92 0.38 14.03
CA GLY A 187 2.05 1.69 14.65
C GLY A 187 2.13 2.83 13.63
N THR A 188 1.00 3.20 13.05
CA THR A 188 0.83 4.30 12.09
C THR A 188 -0.16 5.32 12.62
N GLU A 189 -0.14 6.54 12.08
CA GLU A 189 -1.15 7.56 12.39
C GLU A 189 -2.58 7.04 12.14
N LEU A 190 -2.77 6.28 11.04
CA LEU A 190 -4.06 5.66 10.72
C LEU A 190 -4.50 4.65 11.80
N PHE A 191 -3.55 3.89 12.36
CA PHE A 191 -3.85 2.92 13.42
C PHE A 191 -4.26 3.62 14.72
N TYR A 192 -3.54 4.67 15.13
CA TYR A 192 -3.82 5.37 16.39
C TYR A 192 -5.03 6.30 16.34
N LYS A 193 -5.46 6.69 15.13
CA LYS A 193 -6.61 7.55 14.95
C LYS A 193 -7.86 6.93 15.60
N ASP A 194 -8.54 7.72 16.41
CA ASP A 194 -9.80 7.37 17.10
C ASP A 194 -9.71 6.12 18.01
N LYS A 195 -8.50 5.74 18.50
CA LYS A 195 -8.30 4.64 19.44
C LYS A 195 -7.99 5.12 20.84
N THR A 196 -8.62 4.44 21.82
CA THR A 196 -8.28 4.61 23.23
C THR A 196 -7.07 3.76 23.61
N ASP A 197 -6.43 4.08 24.75
CA ASP A 197 -5.33 3.29 25.29
C ASP A 197 -5.71 1.83 25.52
N GLU A 198 -6.94 1.56 25.95
CA GLU A 198 -7.45 0.20 26.11
C GLU A 198 -7.52 -0.57 24.79
N MET A 199 -7.93 0.09 23.68
CA MET A 199 -7.95 -0.52 22.35
C MET A 199 -6.52 -0.83 21.87
N ILE A 200 -5.57 0.05 22.18
CA ILE A 200 -4.15 -0.15 21.85
C ILE A 200 -3.59 -1.33 22.67
N GLN A 201 -3.89 -1.39 23.97
CA GLN A 201 -3.46 -2.51 24.82
C GLN A 201 -4.03 -3.85 24.34
N ARG A 202 -5.31 -3.88 23.94
CA ARG A 202 -5.92 -5.09 23.35
C ARG A 202 -5.24 -5.49 22.04
N ALA A 203 -4.88 -4.52 21.20
CA ALA A 203 -4.15 -4.79 19.97
C ALA A 203 -2.75 -5.36 20.26
N ASN A 204 -2.02 -4.83 21.27
CA ASN A 204 -0.77 -5.39 21.73
C ASN A 204 -0.93 -6.84 22.20
N ALA A 205 -1.90 -7.09 23.06
CA ALA A 205 -2.16 -8.42 23.62
C ALA A 205 -2.66 -9.45 22.59
N SER A 206 -3.15 -9.01 21.41
CA SER A 206 -3.57 -9.92 20.35
C SER A 206 -2.39 -10.58 19.63
N SER A 207 -1.20 -10.01 19.74
CA SER A 207 0.03 -10.58 19.17
C SER A 207 0.76 -11.43 20.20
N PRO A 208 1.26 -12.64 19.83
CA PRO A 208 2.18 -13.41 20.67
C PRO A 208 3.41 -12.64 21.14
N PHE A 209 3.81 -11.59 20.44
CA PHE A 209 4.91 -10.71 20.82
C PHE A 209 4.52 -9.61 21.82
N ASN A 210 3.24 -9.52 22.23
CA ASN A 210 2.70 -8.49 23.12
C ASN A 210 2.96 -7.05 22.66
N ARG A 211 3.03 -6.84 21.36
CA ARG A 211 3.19 -5.51 20.74
C ARG A 211 2.54 -5.46 19.36
N ILE A 212 2.25 -4.26 18.91
CA ILE A 212 1.95 -4.01 17.49
C ILE A 212 3.25 -4.00 16.67
N GLY A 213 3.12 -4.22 15.37
CA GLY A 213 4.24 -4.13 14.43
C GLY A 213 4.66 -2.69 14.16
N THR A 214 5.84 -2.52 13.60
CA THR A 214 6.30 -1.22 13.08
C THR A 214 6.06 -1.11 11.58
N PRO A 215 5.96 0.10 11.03
CA PRO A 215 5.90 0.31 9.57
C PRO A 215 7.06 -0.34 8.83
N GLU A 216 8.26 -0.33 9.41
CA GLU A 216 9.49 -0.89 8.84
C GLU A 216 9.43 -2.41 8.74
N GLU A 217 8.82 -3.10 9.71
CA GLU A 217 8.63 -4.56 9.67
C GLU A 217 7.72 -4.96 8.50
N VAL A 218 6.66 -4.19 8.23
CA VAL A 218 5.79 -4.41 7.08
C VAL A 218 6.52 -4.07 5.78
N ALA A 219 7.21 -2.93 5.75
CA ALA A 219 7.97 -2.48 4.58
C ALA A 219 9.05 -3.48 4.17
N SER A 220 9.71 -4.16 5.12
CA SER A 220 10.76 -5.14 4.81
C SER A 220 10.26 -6.28 3.90
N VAL A 221 9.05 -6.78 4.13
CA VAL A 221 8.44 -7.84 3.30
C VAL A 221 8.02 -7.29 1.93
N ILE A 222 7.53 -6.04 1.87
CA ILE A 222 7.20 -5.38 0.61
C ILE A 222 8.47 -5.18 -0.24
N LEU A 223 9.57 -4.78 0.38
CA LEU A 223 10.86 -4.62 -0.30
C LEU A 223 11.42 -5.96 -0.80
N PHE A 224 11.23 -7.05 -0.06
CA PHE A 224 11.54 -8.40 -0.55
C PHE A 224 10.71 -8.73 -1.81
N LEU A 225 9.41 -8.48 -1.79
CA LEU A 225 8.55 -8.71 -2.96
C LEU A 225 8.87 -7.80 -4.15
N SER A 226 9.49 -6.65 -3.90
CA SER A 226 9.93 -5.72 -4.94
C SER A 226 11.21 -6.19 -5.65
N GLY A 227 11.97 -7.11 -5.05
CA GLY A 227 13.25 -7.62 -5.53
C GLY A 227 13.12 -8.79 -6.51
N LYS A 228 14.27 -9.22 -7.03
CA LYS A 228 14.37 -10.38 -7.94
C LYS A 228 14.19 -11.72 -7.20
N GLU A 229 14.47 -11.74 -5.92
CA GLU A 229 14.41 -12.93 -5.07
C GLU A 229 12.99 -13.47 -4.93
N SER A 230 11.97 -12.65 -5.17
CA SER A 230 10.55 -13.01 -5.14
C SER A 230 9.95 -13.33 -6.52
N SER A 231 10.78 -13.56 -7.55
CA SER A 231 10.31 -13.71 -8.93
C SER A 231 9.32 -14.87 -9.16
N TRP A 232 9.27 -15.85 -8.25
CA TRP A 232 8.32 -16.98 -8.28
C TRP A 232 7.15 -16.82 -7.31
N VAL A 233 7.02 -15.64 -6.66
CA VAL A 233 5.91 -15.34 -5.76
C VAL A 233 4.92 -14.45 -6.50
N THR A 234 3.73 -14.97 -6.82
CA THR A 234 2.64 -14.20 -7.46
C THR A 234 1.27 -14.75 -7.04
N GLY A 235 0.26 -13.89 -7.03
CA GLY A 235 -1.11 -14.22 -6.63
C GLY A 235 -1.30 -14.48 -5.13
N GLN A 236 -0.32 -14.12 -4.30
CA GLN A 236 -0.33 -14.42 -2.87
C GLN A 236 -0.76 -13.22 -2.04
N THR A 237 -1.47 -13.49 -0.95
CA THR A 237 -1.65 -12.54 0.17
C THR A 237 -0.77 -13.01 1.32
N ILE A 238 0.27 -12.24 1.63
CA ILE A 238 1.23 -12.56 2.70
C ILE A 238 0.87 -11.77 3.94
N ARG A 239 0.60 -12.46 5.05
CA ARG A 239 0.32 -11.84 6.34
C ARG A 239 1.61 -11.42 7.02
N VAL A 240 1.69 -10.15 7.39
CA VAL A 240 2.79 -9.56 8.16
C VAL A 240 2.18 -8.98 9.43
N ASN A 241 1.93 -9.85 10.41
CA ASN A 241 0.99 -9.57 11.48
C ASN A 241 1.45 -10.03 12.89
N GLY A 242 2.69 -10.50 13.03
CA GLY A 242 3.18 -10.96 14.32
C GLY A 242 2.40 -12.14 14.92
N GLY A 243 1.75 -12.97 14.09
CA GLY A 243 1.00 -14.15 14.54
C GLY A 243 -0.40 -13.84 15.08
N VAL A 244 -0.99 -12.68 14.74
CA VAL A 244 -2.35 -12.29 15.22
C VAL A 244 -3.45 -13.16 14.58
N ALA A 245 -3.24 -13.67 13.36
CA ALA A 245 -4.19 -14.54 12.65
C ALA A 245 -3.47 -15.44 11.63
#